data_9cb11a8fb6f651314ad037499ac9a0fd
#
_entry.id   9cb11a8fb6f651314ad037499ac9a0fd
#
_cell.length_a   1.000
_cell.length_b   1.000
_cell.length_c   1.000
_cell.angle_alpha   90.00
_cell.angle_beta   90.00
_cell.angle_gamma   90.00
#
_symmetry.space_group_name_H-M   'P 1'
#
loop_
_entity.id
_entity.type
_entity.pdbx_description
1 polymer ?
#
loop_
_entity_poly.entity_id
_entity_poly.type
_entity_poly.pdbx_seq_one_letter_code
_entity_poly.pdbx_strand_id
1 'polypeptide(L)'
;AHASSTPVSPKKTVIYLSSLILGLLIPFIIIYVKNLLDTKIHNREDLEGVINNIAIIGEVPRLSGNEKVLIARNDRSILSESFRIIRTNLEYIRRSSAVKKYNNVVCVTSTINGEGKSFFSLNMALTIANTGKKVLLIGADVRNPQIYSAIKKNKKDKDPSKRGLTDYLSDKSVSVSGTINDYKINDIAIDILLSGKVPPNPAELLMSDRLKDLFDTVSEDYDYVIVDTAPSMLVTDTLLISEYAGYTIYLTRAGHTEKRILNFTQELNAAKKLN
;
A
#
# COMPACT_ATOMS: atom_id res chain seq x y z
N ALA A 1 31.31 55.23 -55.15
CA ALA A 1 30.75 54.12 -54.33
C ALA A 1 30.90 54.47 -52.86
N HIS A 2 29.81 54.75 -52.13
CA HIS A 2 29.88 54.97 -50.69
C HIS A 2 29.81 53.61 -50.00
N ALA A 3 30.89 53.19 -49.37
CA ALA A 3 30.88 52.02 -48.49
C ALA A 3 30.16 52.38 -47.18
N SER A 4 29.17 51.58 -46.77
CA SER A 4 28.47 51.70 -45.48
C SER A 4 29.51 51.55 -44.36
N SER A 5 29.53 52.46 -43.40
CA SER A 5 30.45 52.45 -42.25
C SER A 5 30.03 51.37 -41.18
N THR A 6 28.90 50.77 -41.37
CA THR A 6 28.40 49.66 -40.47
C THR A 6 28.42 48.32 -41.17
N PRO A 7 28.95 47.27 -40.55
CA PRO A 7 28.98 45.96 -41.17
C PRO A 7 27.55 45.44 -41.41
N VAL A 8 27.26 45.07 -42.65
CA VAL A 8 25.94 44.58 -43.09
C VAL A 8 25.70 43.15 -42.61
N SER A 9 26.77 42.42 -42.25
CA SER A 9 26.76 41.04 -41.75
C SER A 9 28.01 40.81 -40.91
N PRO A 10 27.92 40.02 -39.80
CA PRO A 10 26.72 39.48 -39.16
C PRO A 10 25.95 40.51 -38.31
N LYS A 11 24.64 40.48 -38.30
CA LYS A 11 23.78 41.32 -37.43
C LYS A 11 23.85 40.80 -35.99
N LYS A 12 24.68 41.39 -35.14
CA LYS A 12 24.93 40.98 -33.75
C LYS A 12 23.65 40.79 -32.94
N THR A 13 22.67 41.68 -33.07
CA THR A 13 21.38 41.60 -32.40
C THR A 13 20.61 40.36 -32.74
N VAL A 14 20.64 39.95 -34.02
CA VAL A 14 19.95 38.71 -34.46
C VAL A 14 20.63 37.47 -33.88
N ILE A 15 21.97 37.47 -33.83
CA ILE A 15 22.74 36.35 -33.24
C ILE A 15 22.46 36.26 -31.75
N TYR A 16 22.46 37.36 -31.00
CA TYR A 16 22.16 37.34 -29.57
C TYR A 16 20.72 36.92 -29.29
N LEU A 17 19.76 37.41 -30.08
CA LEU A 17 18.36 37.04 -29.93
C LEU A 17 18.13 35.55 -30.25
N SER A 18 18.71 35.05 -31.33
CA SER A 18 18.61 33.64 -31.71
C SER A 18 19.29 32.70 -30.70
N SER A 19 20.45 33.07 -30.15
CA SER A 19 21.12 32.29 -29.11
C SER A 19 20.33 32.28 -27.80
N LEU A 20 19.67 33.40 -27.44
CA LEU A 20 18.79 33.47 -26.28
C LEU A 20 17.57 32.54 -26.46
N ILE A 21 16.92 32.62 -27.63
CA ILE A 21 15.76 31.77 -27.93
C ILE A 21 16.15 30.29 -27.91
N LEU A 22 17.24 29.90 -28.55
CA LEU A 22 17.74 28.53 -28.54
C LEU A 22 18.13 28.07 -27.14
N GLY A 23 18.75 28.93 -26.34
CA GLY A 23 19.13 28.65 -24.96
C GLY A 23 17.94 28.40 -24.05
N LEU A 24 16.78 29.03 -24.29
CA LEU A 24 15.53 28.79 -23.55
C LEU A 24 14.73 27.61 -24.12
N LEU A 25 14.78 27.39 -25.42
CA LEU A 25 14.00 26.35 -26.11
C LEU A 25 14.51 24.94 -25.80
N ILE A 26 15.80 24.74 -25.68
CA ILE A 26 16.39 23.44 -25.36
C ILE A 26 15.90 22.91 -23.98
N PRO A 27 16.07 23.64 -22.87
CA PRO A 27 15.56 23.15 -21.56
C PRO A 27 14.05 23.00 -21.56
N PHE A 28 13.30 23.87 -22.25
CA PHE A 28 11.85 23.75 -22.39
C PHE A 28 11.46 22.42 -23.08
N ILE A 29 12.10 22.11 -24.21
CA ILE A 29 11.85 20.84 -24.92
C ILE A 29 12.18 19.63 -24.00
N ILE A 30 13.31 19.67 -23.30
CA ILE A 30 13.70 18.58 -22.40
C ILE A 30 12.66 18.37 -21.30
N ILE A 31 12.19 19.43 -20.66
CA ILE A 31 11.15 19.35 -19.61
C ILE A 31 9.82 18.85 -20.21
N TYR A 32 9.43 19.41 -21.36
CA TYR A 32 8.20 19.01 -22.05
C TYR A 32 8.19 17.54 -22.43
N VAL A 33 9.28 17.04 -23.03
CA VAL A 33 9.42 15.61 -23.38
C VAL A 33 9.43 14.74 -22.14
N LYS A 34 10.12 15.14 -21.06
CA LYS A 34 10.07 14.40 -19.79
C LYS A 34 8.64 14.30 -19.24
N ASN A 35 7.90 15.39 -19.22
CA ASN A 35 6.50 15.38 -18.74
C ASN A 35 5.59 14.56 -19.65
N LEU A 36 5.81 14.61 -20.97
CA LEU A 36 5.03 13.81 -21.94
C LEU A 36 5.29 12.31 -21.79
N LEU A 37 6.50 11.91 -21.43
CA LEU A 37 6.88 10.51 -21.21
C LEU A 37 6.58 10.02 -19.79
N ASP A 38 6.15 10.91 -18.89
CA ASP A 38 5.81 10.52 -17.52
C ASP A 38 4.41 9.90 -17.47
N THR A 39 4.40 8.60 -17.25
CA THR A 39 3.18 7.78 -17.19
C THR A 39 2.76 7.45 -15.77
N LYS A 40 3.42 8.05 -14.76
CA LYS A 40 3.20 7.73 -13.35
C LYS A 40 2.10 8.59 -12.72
N ILE A 41 1.55 8.07 -11.63
CA ILE A 41 0.68 8.82 -10.72
C ILE A 41 1.55 9.72 -9.84
N HIS A 42 1.22 11.00 -9.73
CA HIS A 42 1.93 11.95 -8.86
C HIS A 42 1.06 12.53 -7.75
N ASN A 43 -0.22 12.69 -8.00
CA ASN A 43 -1.17 13.31 -7.09
C ASN A 43 -2.53 12.61 -7.15
N ARG A 44 -3.45 13.09 -6.32
CA ARG A 44 -4.82 12.59 -6.24
C ARG A 44 -5.59 12.81 -7.55
N GLU A 45 -5.40 13.94 -8.21
CA GLU A 45 -6.09 14.28 -9.46
C GLU A 45 -5.72 13.30 -10.59
N ASP A 46 -4.44 12.91 -10.66
CA ASP A 46 -3.97 11.87 -11.58
C ASP A 46 -4.67 10.53 -11.33
N LEU A 47 -4.88 10.20 -10.05
CA LEU A 47 -5.58 8.97 -9.66
C LEU A 47 -7.07 9.04 -10.01
N GLU A 48 -7.75 10.13 -9.65
CA GLU A 48 -9.17 10.37 -9.97
C GLU A 48 -9.44 10.37 -11.48
N GLY A 49 -8.47 10.80 -12.29
CA GLY A 49 -8.55 10.75 -13.75
C GLY A 49 -8.47 9.34 -14.35
N VAL A 50 -7.97 8.37 -13.58
CA VAL A 50 -7.81 6.97 -14.04
C VAL A 50 -8.86 6.05 -13.45
N ILE A 51 -9.20 6.20 -12.17
CA ILE A 51 -10.15 5.32 -11.48
C ILE A 51 -11.56 5.91 -11.46
N ASN A 52 -12.55 5.04 -11.74
CA ASN A 52 -13.97 5.40 -11.68
C ASN A 52 -14.69 4.54 -10.64
N ASN A 53 -15.63 5.14 -9.91
CA ASN A 53 -16.48 4.44 -8.94
C ASN A 53 -15.75 3.72 -7.79
N ILE A 54 -14.52 4.13 -7.48
CA ILE A 54 -13.75 3.65 -6.34
C ILE A 54 -13.48 4.83 -5.41
N ALA A 55 -13.83 4.70 -4.13
CA ALA A 55 -13.64 5.76 -3.16
C ALA A 55 -12.16 5.91 -2.78
N ILE A 56 -11.63 7.13 -2.86
CA ILE A 56 -10.30 7.45 -2.32
C ILE A 56 -10.49 7.80 -0.83
N ILE A 57 -10.00 6.91 0.03
CA ILE A 57 -10.20 7.01 1.48
C ILE A 57 -9.19 7.90 2.18
N GLY A 58 -8.10 8.28 1.52
CA GLY A 58 -7.11 9.21 2.06
C GLY A 58 -5.74 9.08 1.43
N GLU A 59 -4.83 9.90 1.93
CA GLU A 59 -3.44 9.98 1.46
C GLU A 59 -2.49 9.86 2.64
N VAL A 60 -1.38 9.16 2.42
CA VAL A 60 -0.31 9.01 3.40
C VAL A 60 0.87 9.86 2.98
N PRO A 61 1.37 10.76 3.83
CA PRO A 61 2.46 11.65 3.48
C PRO A 61 3.76 10.89 3.25
N ARG A 62 4.63 11.45 2.41
CA ARG A 62 5.99 10.95 2.26
C ARG A 62 6.79 11.31 3.52
N LEU A 63 7.35 10.31 4.18
CA LEU A 63 8.20 10.53 5.35
C LEU A 63 9.59 11.00 4.94
N SER A 64 10.14 11.94 5.68
CA SER A 64 11.56 12.31 5.63
C SER A 64 12.39 11.38 6.53
N GLY A 65 13.70 11.24 6.24
CA GLY A 65 14.56 10.21 6.84
C GLY A 65 14.65 10.18 8.38
N ASN A 66 14.19 11.24 9.06
CA ASN A 66 14.21 11.35 10.53
C ASN A 66 12.83 11.19 11.20
N GLU A 67 11.77 10.94 10.42
CA GLU A 67 10.42 10.83 10.97
C GLU A 67 10.12 9.42 11.48
N LYS A 68 9.23 9.35 12.48
CA LYS A 68 8.78 8.07 13.03
C LYS A 68 7.99 7.30 11.98
N VAL A 69 8.42 6.09 11.70
CA VAL A 69 7.79 5.21 10.71
C VAL A 69 6.55 4.50 11.28
N LEU A 70 6.47 4.31 12.60
CA LEU A 70 5.36 3.63 13.26
C LEU A 70 4.63 4.56 14.23
N ILE A 71 3.31 4.56 14.13
CA ILE A 71 2.42 5.33 14.98
C ILE A 71 2.57 4.90 16.45
N ALA A 72 2.56 5.88 17.33
CA ALA A 72 2.65 5.69 18.77
C ALA A 72 1.36 6.12 19.47
N ARG A 73 1.24 5.72 20.74
CA ARG A 73 0.15 6.20 21.61
C ARG A 73 0.25 7.72 21.76
N ASN A 74 -0.87 8.43 21.58
CA ASN A 74 -0.96 9.90 21.65
C ASN A 74 -0.08 10.64 20.62
N ASP A 75 0.30 9.99 19.52
CA ASP A 75 1.03 10.62 18.42
C ASP A 75 0.17 11.69 17.72
N ARG A 76 0.75 12.89 17.52
CA ARG A 76 0.15 14.03 16.84
C ARG A 76 0.87 14.37 15.53
N SER A 77 1.67 13.45 15.03
CA SER A 77 2.36 13.63 13.75
C SER A 77 1.37 13.70 12.58
N ILE A 78 1.80 14.29 11.48
CA ILE A 78 1.03 14.32 10.22
C ILE A 78 0.69 12.89 9.77
N LEU A 79 1.61 11.96 9.94
CA LEU A 79 1.40 10.55 9.65
C LEU A 79 0.23 9.99 10.47
N SER A 80 0.24 10.20 11.78
CA SER A 80 -0.82 9.71 12.67
C SER A 80 -2.18 10.30 12.30
N GLU A 81 -2.23 11.59 11.95
CA GLU A 81 -3.46 12.26 11.55
C GLU A 81 -3.99 11.73 10.21
N SER A 82 -3.13 11.49 9.24
CA SER A 82 -3.51 10.87 7.97
C SER A 82 -4.16 9.49 8.16
N PHE A 83 -3.58 8.65 9.02
CA PHE A 83 -4.18 7.35 9.32
C PHE A 83 -5.49 7.44 10.11
N ARG A 84 -5.68 8.47 10.97
CA ARG A 84 -6.97 8.72 11.63
C ARG A 84 -8.06 9.09 10.63
N ILE A 85 -7.73 9.93 9.64
CA ILE A 85 -8.65 10.29 8.55
C ILE A 85 -9.02 9.02 7.75
N ILE A 86 -8.04 8.23 7.34
CA ILE A 86 -8.27 6.98 6.59
C ILE A 86 -9.15 6.02 7.38
N ARG A 87 -8.88 5.82 8.66
CA ARG A 87 -9.72 5.00 9.55
C ARG A 87 -11.16 5.51 9.59
N THR A 88 -11.35 6.81 9.74
CA THR A 88 -12.70 7.42 9.82
C THR A 88 -13.46 7.21 8.52
N ASN A 89 -12.80 7.39 7.38
CA ASN A 89 -13.41 7.17 6.07
C ASN A 89 -13.74 5.69 5.82
N LEU A 90 -12.86 4.77 6.23
CA LEU A 90 -13.13 3.33 6.18
C LEU A 90 -14.33 2.97 7.05
N GLU A 91 -14.42 3.49 8.26
CA GLU A 91 -15.54 3.24 9.16
C GLU A 91 -16.86 3.79 8.59
N TYR A 92 -16.84 4.95 7.94
CA TYR A 92 -17.99 5.51 7.26
C TYR A 92 -18.47 4.59 6.12
N ILE A 93 -17.58 4.10 5.27
CA ILE A 93 -17.91 3.16 4.19
C ILE A 93 -18.48 1.87 4.78
N ARG A 94 -17.86 1.36 5.83
CA ARG A 94 -18.29 0.11 6.50
C ARG A 94 -19.72 0.22 7.05
N ARG A 95 -20.08 1.37 7.62
CA ARG A 95 -21.44 1.62 8.16
C ARG A 95 -22.50 1.85 7.09
N SER A 96 -22.10 2.42 5.94
CA SER A 96 -23.02 2.72 4.83
C SER A 96 -23.28 1.51 3.92
N SER A 97 -22.46 0.47 4.01
CA SER A 97 -22.56 -0.72 3.18
C SER A 97 -23.46 -1.78 3.79
N ALA A 98 -24.05 -2.63 2.94
CA ALA A 98 -24.77 -3.82 3.42
C ALA A 98 -23.84 -4.73 4.25
N VAL A 99 -24.42 -5.37 5.28
CA VAL A 99 -23.67 -6.28 6.15
C VAL A 99 -23.12 -7.45 5.33
N LYS A 100 -21.81 -7.59 5.32
CA LYS A 100 -21.09 -8.71 4.70
C LYS A 100 -20.62 -9.69 5.77
N LYS A 101 -20.44 -10.96 5.41
CA LYS A 101 -20.00 -12.00 6.35
C LYS A 101 -18.69 -11.63 7.06
N TYR A 102 -17.72 -11.06 6.32
CA TYR A 102 -16.42 -10.66 6.86
C TYR A 102 -16.27 -9.13 6.91
N ASN A 103 -17.29 -8.44 7.45
CA ASN A 103 -17.36 -6.97 7.43
C ASN A 103 -16.24 -6.27 8.22
N ASN A 104 -15.56 -6.97 9.11
CA ASN A 104 -14.42 -6.47 9.91
C ASN A 104 -13.07 -6.90 9.35
N VAL A 105 -13.03 -7.66 8.26
CA VAL A 105 -11.80 -8.07 7.59
C VAL A 105 -11.47 -7.09 6.47
N VAL A 106 -10.30 -6.47 6.54
CA VAL A 106 -9.81 -5.47 5.58
C VAL A 106 -8.52 -5.99 4.94
N CYS A 107 -8.61 -6.31 3.67
CA CYS A 107 -7.46 -6.70 2.85
C CYS A 107 -6.71 -5.46 2.37
N VAL A 108 -5.38 -5.46 2.46
CA VAL A 108 -4.52 -4.40 1.95
C VAL A 108 -3.64 -4.95 0.84
N THR A 109 -3.79 -4.40 -0.34
CA THR A 109 -3.03 -4.81 -1.52
C THR A 109 -2.53 -3.62 -2.33
N SER A 110 -1.82 -3.89 -3.40
CA SER A 110 -1.33 -2.89 -4.35
C SER A 110 -1.08 -3.54 -5.71
N THR A 111 -0.71 -2.75 -6.72
CA THR A 111 -0.42 -3.28 -8.06
C THR A 111 0.89 -4.03 -8.10
N ILE A 112 1.96 -3.39 -7.59
CA ILE A 112 3.36 -3.87 -7.67
C ILE A 112 4.05 -3.81 -6.30
N ASN A 113 5.25 -4.38 -6.24
CA ASN A 113 6.07 -4.29 -5.03
C ASN A 113 6.53 -2.85 -4.75
N GLY A 114 6.75 -2.52 -3.47
CA GLY A 114 7.32 -1.23 -3.07
C GLY A 114 6.32 -0.08 -2.94
N GLU A 115 5.01 -0.33 -3.04
CA GLU A 115 3.96 0.69 -2.87
C GLU A 115 3.60 0.96 -1.40
N GLY A 116 4.19 0.21 -0.45
CA GLY A 116 4.05 0.49 0.97
C GLY A 116 2.98 -0.31 1.70
N LYS A 117 2.53 -1.47 1.18
CA LYS A 117 1.49 -2.32 1.79
C LYS A 117 1.73 -2.63 3.26
N SER A 118 2.84 -3.28 3.58
CA SER A 118 3.12 -3.71 4.96
C SER A 118 3.30 -2.53 5.92
N PHE A 119 3.86 -1.40 5.44
CA PHE A 119 3.90 -0.15 6.18
C PHE A 119 2.49 0.37 6.47
N PHE A 120 1.63 0.38 5.47
CA PHE A 120 0.26 0.83 5.61
C PHE A 120 -0.55 -0.10 6.53
N SER A 121 -0.49 -1.42 6.31
CA SER A 121 -1.21 -2.43 7.09
C SER A 121 -0.87 -2.35 8.57
N LEU A 122 0.42 -2.24 8.90
CA LEU A 122 0.87 -2.14 10.28
C LEU A 122 0.41 -0.84 10.95
N ASN A 123 0.58 0.32 10.29
CA ASN A 123 0.15 1.60 10.85
C ASN A 123 -1.38 1.73 10.95
N MET A 124 -2.12 1.14 10.01
CA MET A 124 -3.58 1.10 10.07
C MET A 124 -4.05 0.25 11.26
N ALA A 125 -3.45 -0.93 11.45
CA ALA A 125 -3.74 -1.80 12.59
C ALA A 125 -3.42 -1.10 13.92
N LEU A 126 -2.26 -0.43 14.04
CA LEU A 126 -1.90 0.35 15.23
C LEU A 126 -2.88 1.52 15.47
N THR A 127 -3.31 2.21 14.42
CA THR A 127 -4.27 3.32 14.52
C THR A 127 -5.63 2.86 15.04
N ILE A 128 -6.10 1.70 14.60
CA ILE A 128 -7.36 1.12 15.07
C ILE A 128 -7.20 0.62 16.51
N ALA A 129 -6.13 -0.14 16.81
CA ALA A 129 -5.86 -0.66 18.16
C ALA A 129 -5.71 0.45 19.20
N ASN A 130 -5.16 1.62 18.82
CA ASN A 130 -5.06 2.80 19.70
C ASN A 130 -6.43 3.36 20.14
N THR A 131 -7.53 2.92 19.55
CA THR A 131 -8.92 3.27 19.99
C THR A 131 -9.49 2.27 20.99
N GLY A 132 -8.71 1.29 21.44
CA GLY A 132 -9.16 0.24 22.37
C GLY A 132 -9.89 -0.93 21.69
N LYS A 133 -9.84 -1.01 20.36
CA LYS A 133 -10.38 -2.14 19.60
C LYS A 133 -9.43 -3.32 19.61
N LYS A 134 -9.97 -4.53 19.62
CA LYS A 134 -9.20 -5.78 19.48
C LYS A 134 -8.86 -5.98 18.00
N VAL A 135 -7.58 -5.90 17.65
CA VAL A 135 -7.11 -5.91 16.27
C VAL A 135 -6.13 -7.04 16.03
N LEU A 136 -6.36 -7.80 14.96
CA LEU A 136 -5.40 -8.77 14.43
C LEU A 136 -4.80 -8.23 13.13
N LEU A 137 -3.46 -8.26 13.04
CA LEU A 137 -2.73 -8.05 11.80
C LEU A 137 -2.25 -9.40 11.25
N ILE A 138 -2.65 -9.77 10.05
CA ILE A 138 -2.21 -10.98 9.37
C ILE A 138 -1.21 -10.62 8.27
N GLY A 139 0.01 -11.15 8.36
CA GLY A 139 1.00 -11.11 7.28
C GLY A 139 0.71 -12.23 6.27
N ALA A 140 -0.08 -11.95 5.26
CA ALA A 140 -0.48 -12.91 4.24
C ALA A 140 0.34 -12.80 2.93
N ASP A 141 1.31 -11.89 2.85
CA ASP A 141 2.37 -11.95 1.85
C ASP A 141 3.37 -13.04 2.24
N VAL A 142 3.04 -14.27 1.86
CA VAL A 142 3.85 -15.47 2.17
C VAL A 142 5.06 -15.62 1.24
N ARG A 143 5.15 -14.79 0.18
CA ARG A 143 6.26 -14.80 -0.77
C ARG A 143 7.37 -13.84 -0.38
N ASN A 144 7.02 -12.67 0.16
CA ASN A 144 7.96 -11.64 0.57
C ASN A 144 7.53 -10.99 1.90
N PRO A 145 7.58 -11.73 3.03
CA PRO A 145 7.08 -11.26 4.31
C PRO A 145 7.89 -10.08 4.84
N GLN A 146 7.22 -8.95 5.10
CA GLN A 146 7.84 -7.71 5.54
C GLN A 146 7.42 -7.27 6.95
N ILE A 147 6.28 -7.76 7.48
CA ILE A 147 5.74 -7.32 8.77
C ILE A 147 6.76 -7.48 9.91
N TYR A 148 7.38 -8.66 10.00
CA TYR A 148 8.37 -8.91 11.06
C TYR A 148 9.56 -7.93 10.99
N SER A 149 10.06 -7.67 9.80
CA SER A 149 11.18 -6.72 9.63
C SER A 149 10.81 -5.29 10.01
N ALA A 150 9.54 -4.91 9.83
CA ALA A 150 9.02 -3.58 10.20
C ALA A 150 8.86 -3.39 11.71
N ILE A 151 8.55 -4.45 12.47
CA ILE A 151 8.37 -4.37 13.94
C ILE A 151 9.65 -4.64 14.73
N LYS A 152 10.64 -5.26 14.12
CA LYS A 152 11.89 -5.64 14.75
C LYS A 152 12.70 -4.41 15.21
N LYS A 153 12.98 -4.31 16.51
CA LYS A 153 13.77 -3.20 17.09
C LYS A 153 15.26 -3.35 16.86
N ASN A 154 15.79 -4.58 16.92
CA ASN A 154 17.22 -4.88 16.79
C ASN A 154 17.44 -6.00 15.75
N LYS A 155 18.55 -5.94 14.99
CA LYS A 155 18.94 -7.00 14.06
C LYS A 155 19.14 -8.37 14.70
N LYS A 156 19.38 -8.40 16.02
CA LYS A 156 19.60 -9.63 16.80
C LYS A 156 18.33 -10.22 17.39
N ASP A 157 17.18 -9.51 17.31
CA ASP A 157 15.93 -10.05 17.83
C ASP A 157 15.59 -11.30 17.01
N LYS A 158 15.47 -12.43 17.71
CA LYS A 158 15.01 -13.68 17.10
C LYS A 158 13.53 -13.53 16.80
N ASP A 159 13.07 -14.11 15.70
CA ASP A 159 11.66 -14.21 15.41
C ASP A 159 10.97 -14.98 16.55
N PRO A 160 10.09 -14.33 17.33
CA PRO A 160 9.42 -14.99 18.45
C PRO A 160 8.43 -16.07 17.97
N SER A 161 7.93 -15.95 16.76
CA SER A 161 7.02 -16.95 16.20
C SER A 161 7.79 -17.89 15.27
N LYS A 162 8.10 -19.05 15.76
CA LYS A 162 8.57 -20.15 14.91
C LYS A 162 7.45 -20.66 14.00
N ARG A 163 6.19 -20.31 14.27
CA ARG A 163 4.99 -20.73 13.54
C ARG A 163 4.20 -19.52 13.08
N GLY A 164 3.74 -19.54 11.84
CA GLY A 164 2.96 -18.48 11.23
C GLY A 164 1.81 -19.04 10.39
N LEU A 165 1.26 -18.20 9.51
CA LEU A 165 0.16 -18.56 8.61
C LEU A 165 0.49 -19.80 7.79
N THR A 166 1.68 -19.92 7.22
CA THR A 166 2.08 -21.06 6.40
C THR A 166 2.17 -22.35 7.20
N ASP A 167 2.60 -22.30 8.46
CA ASP A 167 2.65 -23.45 9.34
C ASP A 167 1.23 -23.91 9.71
N TYR A 168 0.33 -22.96 9.99
CA TYR A 168 -1.08 -23.26 10.24
C TYR A 168 -1.74 -23.90 9.03
N LEU A 169 -1.54 -23.35 7.84
CA LEU A 169 -2.18 -23.87 6.61
C LEU A 169 -1.65 -25.27 6.22
N SER A 170 -0.37 -25.56 6.49
CA SER A 170 0.27 -26.83 6.10
C SER A 170 0.09 -27.97 7.09
N ASP A 171 -0.05 -27.68 8.39
CA ASP A 171 -0.11 -28.67 9.45
C ASP A 171 -1.44 -28.60 10.23
N LYS A 172 -2.26 -29.66 10.09
CA LYS A 172 -3.57 -29.77 10.77
C LYS A 172 -3.48 -29.77 12.29
N SER A 173 -2.33 -30.14 12.87
CA SER A 173 -2.13 -30.14 14.33
C SER A 173 -1.91 -28.71 14.90
N VAL A 174 -1.61 -27.72 14.06
CA VAL A 174 -1.39 -26.35 14.46
C VAL A 174 -2.72 -25.62 14.57
N SER A 175 -3.03 -25.07 15.76
CA SER A 175 -4.23 -24.25 15.98
C SER A 175 -4.01 -22.79 15.59
N VAL A 176 -5.08 -22.06 15.27
CA VAL A 176 -5.05 -20.61 14.99
C VAL A 176 -4.43 -19.86 16.16
N SER A 177 -4.90 -20.12 17.39
CA SER A 177 -4.39 -19.48 18.60
C SER A 177 -2.91 -19.73 18.88
N GLY A 178 -2.38 -20.86 18.43
CA GLY A 178 -0.96 -21.21 18.57
C GLY A 178 -0.02 -20.48 17.62
N THR A 179 -0.57 -19.71 16.67
CA THR A 179 0.21 -18.92 15.68
C THR A 179 0.07 -17.42 15.84
N ILE A 180 -0.92 -16.97 16.61
CA ILE A 180 -1.13 -15.57 16.92
C ILE A 180 -0.27 -15.18 18.12
N ASN A 181 0.44 -14.07 18.03
CA ASN A 181 1.29 -13.55 19.09
C ASN A 181 0.88 -12.12 19.43
N ASP A 182 0.88 -11.80 20.73
CA ASP A 182 0.67 -10.45 21.21
C ASP A 182 1.97 -9.62 21.11
N TYR A 183 1.84 -8.41 20.58
CA TYR A 183 2.93 -7.45 20.47
C TYR A 183 2.56 -6.13 21.13
N LYS A 184 3.55 -5.50 21.74
CA LYS A 184 3.44 -4.13 22.23
C LYS A 184 4.36 -3.21 21.44
N ILE A 185 3.78 -2.45 20.51
CA ILE A 185 4.50 -1.54 19.60
C ILE A 185 4.16 -0.11 19.99
N ASN A 186 5.17 0.69 20.40
CA ASN A 186 4.99 2.09 20.81
C ASN A 186 3.84 2.28 21.83
N ASP A 187 3.76 1.39 22.81
CA ASP A 187 2.72 1.34 23.87
C ASP A 187 1.29 0.99 23.36
N ILE A 188 1.15 0.51 22.15
CA ILE A 188 -0.10 -0.02 21.59
C ILE A 188 -0.02 -1.54 21.56
N ALA A 189 -0.99 -2.21 22.20
CA ALA A 189 -1.11 -3.67 22.15
C ALA A 189 -1.84 -4.07 20.85
N ILE A 190 -1.32 -5.09 20.17
CA ILE A 190 -1.86 -5.62 18.92
C ILE A 190 -1.49 -7.10 18.79
N ASP A 191 -2.42 -7.90 18.29
CA ASP A 191 -2.18 -9.29 17.95
C ASP A 191 -1.68 -9.39 16.50
N ILE A 192 -0.66 -10.22 16.26
CA ILE A 192 -0.08 -10.41 14.93
C ILE A 192 0.04 -11.91 14.62
N LEU A 193 -0.47 -12.30 13.46
CA LEU A 193 -0.19 -13.58 12.82
C LEU A 193 0.82 -13.32 11.69
N LEU A 194 2.08 -13.68 11.90
CA LEU A 194 3.12 -13.57 10.89
C LEU A 194 2.91 -14.60 9.77
N SER A 195 3.47 -14.34 8.59
CA SER A 195 3.38 -15.24 7.44
C SER A 195 4.02 -16.64 7.66
N GLY A 196 5.01 -16.71 8.55
CA GLY A 196 5.78 -17.95 8.74
C GLY A 196 6.88 -18.11 7.69
N LYS A 197 7.30 -19.37 7.44
CA LYS A 197 8.33 -19.67 6.45
C LYS A 197 7.75 -19.58 5.04
N VAL A 198 8.57 -19.09 4.09
CA VAL A 198 8.19 -19.04 2.68
C VAL A 198 7.99 -20.47 2.15
N PRO A 199 6.77 -20.85 1.73
CA PRO A 199 6.49 -22.19 1.26
C PRO A 199 6.90 -22.36 -0.21
N PRO A 200 7.16 -23.61 -0.67
CA PRO A 200 7.47 -23.88 -2.08
C PRO A 200 6.25 -23.70 -3.01
N ASN A 201 5.03 -23.84 -2.49
CA ASN A 201 3.77 -23.79 -3.23
C ASN A 201 2.75 -22.84 -2.57
N PRO A 202 2.98 -21.52 -2.60
CA PRO A 202 2.16 -20.54 -1.87
C PRO A 202 0.67 -20.55 -2.27
N ALA A 203 0.37 -20.59 -3.57
CA ALA A 203 -1.00 -20.53 -4.06
C ALA A 203 -1.83 -21.76 -3.65
N GLU A 204 -1.27 -22.95 -3.77
CA GLU A 204 -1.95 -24.18 -3.36
C GLU A 204 -2.25 -24.20 -1.86
N LEU A 205 -1.32 -23.67 -1.06
CA LEU A 205 -1.50 -23.58 0.38
C LEU A 205 -2.64 -22.62 0.76
N LEU A 206 -2.75 -21.50 0.06
CA LEU A 206 -3.83 -20.53 0.24
C LEU A 206 -5.19 -21.00 -0.30
N MET A 207 -5.23 -22.02 -1.15
CA MET A 207 -6.47 -22.65 -1.62
C MET A 207 -7.04 -23.69 -0.64
N SER A 208 -6.36 -23.96 0.49
CA SER A 208 -6.83 -24.93 1.47
C SER A 208 -8.06 -24.46 2.24
N ASP A 209 -8.96 -25.38 2.61
CA ASP A 209 -10.14 -25.09 3.44
C ASP A 209 -9.77 -24.44 4.79
N ARG A 210 -8.54 -24.67 5.26
CA ARG A 210 -8.03 -24.05 6.49
C ARG A 210 -7.93 -22.53 6.42
N LEU A 211 -7.78 -21.95 5.22
CA LEU A 211 -7.82 -20.49 5.07
C LEU A 211 -9.21 -19.95 5.43
N LYS A 212 -10.27 -20.65 4.99
CA LYS A 212 -11.65 -20.33 5.35
C LYS A 212 -11.87 -20.44 6.85
N ASP A 213 -11.42 -21.57 7.46
CA ASP A 213 -11.56 -21.81 8.91
C ASP A 213 -10.84 -20.71 9.72
N LEU A 214 -9.67 -20.25 9.26
CA LEU A 214 -8.96 -19.12 9.85
C LEU A 214 -9.84 -17.87 9.87
N PHE A 215 -10.35 -17.46 8.70
CA PHE A 215 -11.14 -16.23 8.59
C PHE A 215 -12.49 -16.32 9.31
N ASP A 216 -13.13 -17.47 9.32
CA ASP A 216 -14.34 -17.72 10.11
C ASP A 216 -14.04 -17.51 11.61
N THR A 217 -12.94 -18.07 12.13
CA THR A 217 -12.55 -17.92 13.53
C THR A 217 -12.17 -16.48 13.89
N VAL A 218 -11.23 -15.88 13.12
CA VAL A 218 -10.71 -14.56 13.51
C VAL A 218 -11.71 -13.43 13.28
N SER A 219 -12.66 -13.58 12.35
CA SER A 219 -13.71 -12.58 12.15
C SER A 219 -14.70 -12.51 13.33
N GLU A 220 -14.85 -13.59 14.10
CA GLU A 220 -15.67 -13.61 15.31
C GLU A 220 -14.91 -13.08 16.54
N ASP A 221 -13.59 -13.35 16.60
CA ASP A 221 -12.76 -13.06 17.76
C ASP A 221 -12.24 -11.62 17.83
N TYR A 222 -12.22 -10.88 16.72
CA TYR A 222 -11.61 -9.55 16.61
C TYR A 222 -12.58 -8.48 16.11
N ASP A 223 -12.44 -7.27 16.62
CA ASP A 223 -13.17 -6.09 16.09
C ASP A 223 -12.74 -5.74 14.66
N TYR A 224 -11.44 -5.93 14.37
CA TYR A 224 -10.83 -5.72 13.04
C TYR A 224 -9.75 -6.74 12.77
N VAL A 225 -9.72 -7.22 11.53
CA VAL A 225 -8.66 -8.06 10.99
C VAL A 225 -8.07 -7.35 9.78
N ILE A 226 -6.82 -6.90 9.88
CA ILE A 226 -6.08 -6.26 8.78
C ILE A 226 -5.19 -7.31 8.13
N VAL A 227 -5.31 -7.48 6.82
CA VAL A 227 -4.58 -8.52 6.09
C VAL A 227 -3.62 -7.88 5.11
N ASP A 228 -2.32 -8.00 5.37
CA ASP A 228 -1.25 -7.55 4.48
C ASP A 228 -0.99 -8.61 3.41
N THR A 229 -1.24 -8.31 2.14
CA THR A 229 -1.16 -9.29 1.06
C THR A 229 -0.05 -8.99 0.06
N ALA A 230 0.22 -9.94 -0.84
CA ALA A 230 1.10 -9.74 -1.99
C ALA A 230 0.49 -8.76 -3.02
N PRO A 231 1.28 -8.20 -3.95
CA PRO A 231 0.75 -7.37 -5.03
C PRO A 231 -0.18 -8.15 -5.96
N SER A 232 -1.36 -7.58 -6.24
CA SER A 232 -2.44 -8.26 -6.98
C SER A 232 -2.11 -8.57 -8.44
N MET A 233 -1.24 -7.79 -9.07
CA MET A 233 -0.85 -8.01 -10.47
C MET A 233 0.17 -9.15 -10.64
N LEU A 234 0.92 -9.44 -9.60
CA LEU A 234 2.03 -10.41 -9.69
C LEU A 234 1.60 -11.84 -9.36
N VAL A 235 0.56 -11.99 -8.51
CA VAL A 235 0.15 -13.31 -8.01
C VAL A 235 -1.36 -13.39 -7.71
N THR A 236 -1.91 -14.58 -7.85
CA THR A 236 -3.32 -14.87 -7.55
C THR A 236 -3.62 -14.95 -6.05
N ASP A 237 -2.60 -15.01 -5.22
CA ASP A 237 -2.68 -15.17 -3.76
C ASP A 237 -3.63 -14.14 -3.13
N THR A 238 -3.52 -12.88 -3.55
CA THR A 238 -4.37 -11.78 -3.07
C THR A 238 -5.84 -11.99 -3.41
N LEU A 239 -6.14 -12.55 -4.59
CA LEU A 239 -7.52 -12.80 -4.98
C LEU A 239 -8.16 -13.90 -4.12
N LEU A 240 -7.40 -14.95 -3.79
CA LEU A 240 -7.85 -16.03 -2.89
C LEU A 240 -8.16 -15.49 -1.48
N ILE A 241 -7.32 -14.58 -0.98
CA ILE A 241 -7.50 -13.96 0.33
C ILE A 241 -8.67 -12.96 0.31
N SER A 242 -8.84 -12.20 -0.77
CA SER A 242 -9.88 -11.17 -0.87
C SER A 242 -11.31 -11.72 -0.84
N GLU A 243 -11.52 -13.01 -1.12
CA GLU A 243 -12.81 -13.69 -0.94
C GLU A 243 -13.30 -13.64 0.51
N TYR A 244 -12.36 -13.56 1.46
CA TYR A 244 -12.63 -13.49 2.90
C TYR A 244 -12.52 -12.05 3.44
N ALA A 245 -12.51 -11.04 2.59
CA ALA A 245 -12.47 -9.64 2.99
C ALA A 245 -13.82 -8.94 2.77
N GLY A 246 -14.26 -8.17 3.75
CA GLY A 246 -15.39 -7.26 3.59
C GLY A 246 -15.02 -6.05 2.72
N TYR A 247 -13.78 -5.61 2.82
CA TYR A 247 -13.24 -4.46 2.08
C TYR A 247 -11.80 -4.71 1.65
N THR A 248 -11.43 -4.15 0.49
CA THR A 248 -10.05 -4.13 0.02
C THR A 248 -9.57 -2.70 -0.11
N ILE A 249 -8.49 -2.37 0.60
CA ILE A 249 -7.75 -1.11 0.43
C ILE A 249 -6.68 -1.34 -0.61
N TYR A 250 -6.76 -0.60 -1.70
CA TYR A 250 -5.80 -0.67 -2.79
C TYR A 250 -4.84 0.52 -2.72
N LEU A 251 -3.55 0.25 -2.62
CA LEU A 251 -2.52 1.27 -2.48
C LEU A 251 -1.89 1.61 -3.82
N THR A 252 -1.68 2.91 -4.02
CA THR A 252 -0.87 3.46 -5.11
C THR A 252 0.21 4.36 -4.52
N ARG A 253 1.37 4.43 -5.16
CA ARG A 253 2.50 5.24 -4.70
C ARG A 253 2.86 6.30 -5.71
N ALA A 254 2.81 7.56 -5.30
CA ALA A 254 3.22 8.70 -6.12
C ALA A 254 4.66 8.56 -6.63
N GLY A 255 4.87 8.84 -7.91
CA GLY A 255 6.15 8.70 -8.60
C GLY A 255 6.62 7.25 -8.81
N HIS A 256 5.78 6.25 -8.50
CA HIS A 256 6.11 4.82 -8.61
C HIS A 256 5.09 4.04 -9.43
N THR A 257 3.80 4.15 -9.12
CA THR A 257 2.71 3.46 -9.80
C THR A 257 2.45 4.08 -11.17
N GLU A 258 2.40 3.26 -12.22
CA GLU A 258 2.06 3.70 -13.58
C GLU A 258 0.52 3.77 -13.78
N LYS A 259 0.03 4.81 -14.46
CA LYS A 259 -1.40 5.02 -14.74
C LYS A 259 -2.03 3.82 -15.45
N ARG A 260 -1.36 3.26 -16.46
CA ARG A 260 -1.87 2.13 -17.26
C ARG A 260 -2.13 0.86 -16.44
N ILE A 261 -1.36 0.65 -15.37
CA ILE A 261 -1.48 -0.55 -14.53
C ILE A 261 -2.76 -0.50 -13.68
N LEU A 262 -3.26 0.70 -13.36
CA LEU A 262 -4.50 0.87 -12.60
C LEU A 262 -5.76 0.42 -13.37
N ASN A 263 -5.70 0.32 -14.69
CA ASN A 263 -6.80 -0.26 -15.47
C ASN A 263 -7.08 -1.71 -15.04
N PHE A 264 -6.01 -2.46 -14.68
CA PHE A 264 -6.16 -3.80 -14.12
C PHE A 264 -6.94 -3.81 -12.79
N THR A 265 -6.73 -2.82 -11.94
CA THR A 265 -7.51 -2.67 -10.69
C THR A 265 -8.98 -2.42 -10.97
N GLN A 266 -9.30 -1.62 -11.98
CA GLN A 266 -10.69 -1.39 -12.39
C GLN A 266 -11.33 -2.66 -12.94
N GLU A 267 -10.60 -3.44 -13.73
CA GLU A 267 -11.06 -4.74 -14.24
C GLU A 267 -11.36 -5.71 -13.10
N LEU A 268 -10.48 -5.79 -12.10
CA LEU A 268 -10.71 -6.63 -10.91
C LEU A 268 -11.94 -6.18 -10.11
N ASN A 269 -12.12 -4.87 -9.93
CA ASN A 269 -13.29 -4.32 -9.25
C ASN A 269 -14.58 -4.57 -10.04
N ALA A 270 -14.58 -4.32 -11.35
CA ALA A 270 -15.72 -4.57 -12.24
C ALA A 270 -16.09 -6.07 -12.27
N ALA A 271 -15.10 -6.96 -12.24
CA ALA A 271 -15.30 -8.40 -12.15
C ALA A 271 -15.69 -8.89 -10.73
N LYS A 272 -15.85 -7.97 -9.76
CA LYS A 272 -16.13 -8.28 -8.33
C LYS A 272 -15.12 -9.27 -7.71
N LYS A 273 -13.88 -9.22 -8.16
CA LYS A 273 -12.77 -10.03 -7.63
C LYS A 273 -12.06 -9.35 -6.46
N LEU A 274 -12.31 -8.06 -6.25
CA LEU A 274 -11.92 -7.30 -5.05
C LEU A 274 -13.18 -6.64 -4.46
N ASN A 275 -13.31 -6.76 -3.14
CA ASN A 275 -14.46 -6.22 -2.38
C ASN A 275 -14.18 -4.81 -1.86
#